data_8f80769077455ed761cf785c45029ebd
#
_entry.id   8f80769077455ed761cf785c45029ebd
#
_cell.length_a   1.000
_cell.length_b   1.000
_cell.length_c   1.000
_cell.angle_alpha   90.00
_cell.angle_beta   90.00
_cell.angle_gamma   90.00
#
_symmetry.space_group_name_H-M   'P 1'
#
loop_
_entity.id
_entity.type
_entity.pdbx_description
1 polymer ?
#
loop_
_entity_poly.entity_id
_entity_poly.type
_entity_poly.pdbx_seq_one_letter_code
_entity_poly.pdbx_strand_id
1 'polypeptide(L)'
;MKKKKILLLSDDLRMHSGIATQSKEFVIGTLHKYDWVQVGGAVKHPEEGKIIDMSEAVTNELGVENAYLKIYPVTGYGNPQILRQLIEIEKPDAILHFTDPRFWIWLYQMEHEIRQNIPIMYYNIWDDIPDPLYNTNYYRSSDMLMSISKQTYGINKRILSKYGYEDWQTKYVPHGITDKRIFKIEDTGDTKFKEFEQKFGLDKYK
;
A
#
# COMPACT_ATOMS: atom_id res chain seq x y z
N MET A 1 14.95 -9.76 -18.59
CA MET A 1 14.28 -10.71 -17.66
C MET A 1 12.78 -10.37 -17.63
N LYS A 2 11.90 -11.37 -17.51
CA LYS A 2 10.47 -11.13 -17.34
C LYS A 2 10.25 -10.41 -16.00
N LYS A 3 9.45 -9.35 -15.97
CA LYS A 3 9.08 -8.67 -14.72
C LYS A 3 8.34 -9.63 -13.79
N LYS A 4 8.57 -9.50 -12.50
CA LYS A 4 7.77 -10.17 -11.48
C LYS A 4 6.44 -9.44 -11.32
N LYS A 5 5.35 -10.20 -11.12
CA LYS A 5 4.02 -9.65 -10.96
C LYS A 5 3.63 -9.60 -9.48
N ILE A 6 3.21 -8.44 -9.01
CA ILE A 6 2.77 -8.22 -7.63
C ILE A 6 1.27 -7.96 -7.61
N LEU A 7 0.56 -8.70 -6.77
CA LEU A 7 -0.84 -8.47 -6.48
C LEU A 7 -0.95 -7.59 -5.22
N LEU A 8 -1.38 -6.36 -5.40
CA LEU A 8 -1.59 -5.39 -4.33
C LEU A 8 -3.02 -5.53 -3.78
N LEU A 9 -3.15 -5.70 -2.48
CA LEU A 9 -4.42 -5.69 -1.75
C LEU A 9 -4.46 -4.42 -0.89
N SER A 10 -5.24 -3.42 -1.30
CA SER A 10 -5.28 -2.10 -0.65
C SER A 10 -6.54 -1.33 -1.04
N ASP A 11 -6.67 -0.08 -0.55
CA ASP A 11 -7.63 0.86 -1.13
C ASP A 11 -7.30 1.06 -2.62
N ASP A 12 -8.34 1.19 -3.46
CA ASP A 12 -8.14 1.44 -4.89
C ASP A 12 -7.25 2.68 -5.08
N LEU A 13 -6.16 2.51 -5.81
CA LEU A 13 -5.15 3.56 -6.00
C LEU A 13 -5.66 4.84 -6.69
N ARG A 14 -6.89 4.83 -7.22
CA ARG A 14 -7.57 5.99 -7.79
C ARG A 14 -8.43 6.75 -6.77
N MET A 15 -8.61 6.19 -5.56
CA MET A 15 -9.40 6.81 -4.50
C MET A 15 -8.64 7.91 -3.75
N HIS A 16 -9.38 8.75 -3.04
CA HIS A 16 -8.85 9.84 -2.22
C HIS A 16 -8.63 9.38 -0.78
N SER A 17 -7.62 8.55 -0.56
CA SER A 17 -7.16 8.15 0.78
C SER A 17 -5.64 8.19 0.87
N GLY A 18 -5.10 8.24 2.08
CA GLY A 18 -3.65 8.15 2.31
C GLY A 18 -3.09 6.82 1.81
N ILE A 19 -3.82 5.73 2.03
CA ILE A 19 -3.45 4.38 1.55
C ILE A 19 -3.44 4.34 0.02
N ALA A 20 -4.51 4.82 -0.62
CA ALA A 20 -4.60 4.86 -2.09
C ALA A 20 -3.47 5.70 -2.70
N THR A 21 -3.20 6.86 -2.09
CA THR A 21 -2.13 7.76 -2.52
C THR A 21 -0.77 7.08 -2.45
N GLN A 22 -0.45 6.45 -1.32
CA GLN A 22 0.85 5.78 -1.14
C GLN A 22 0.94 4.50 -1.99
N SER A 23 -0.16 3.75 -2.16
CA SER A 23 -0.24 2.62 -3.09
C SER A 23 0.08 3.07 -4.52
N LYS A 24 -0.48 4.20 -4.95
CA LYS A 24 -0.19 4.79 -6.26
C LYS A 24 1.28 5.13 -6.43
N GLU A 25 1.92 5.71 -5.43
CA GLU A 25 3.35 6.05 -5.47
C GLU A 25 4.22 4.79 -5.62
N PHE A 26 3.94 3.72 -4.87
CA PHE A 26 4.63 2.44 -5.02
C PHE A 26 4.49 1.85 -6.41
N VAL A 27 3.26 1.77 -6.90
CA VAL A 27 2.95 1.19 -8.20
C VAL A 27 3.65 1.98 -9.30
N ILE A 28 3.41 3.29 -9.38
CA ILE A 28 3.98 4.16 -10.42
C ILE A 28 5.50 4.17 -10.35
N GLY A 29 6.07 4.31 -9.17
CA GLY A 29 7.53 4.36 -8.97
C GLY A 29 8.25 3.07 -9.34
N THR A 30 7.53 1.95 -9.46
CA THR A 30 8.13 0.63 -9.70
C THR A 30 7.63 -0.11 -10.93
N LEU A 31 6.77 0.51 -11.76
CA LEU A 31 6.27 -0.06 -13.02
C LEU A 31 7.38 -0.50 -13.98
N HIS A 32 8.54 0.12 -13.90
CA HIS A 32 9.70 -0.25 -14.70
C HIS A 32 10.34 -1.58 -14.25
N LYS A 33 10.04 -2.05 -13.03
CA LYS A 33 10.60 -3.28 -12.42
C LYS A 33 9.58 -4.40 -12.31
N TYR A 34 8.32 -4.05 -12.02
CA TYR A 34 7.26 -5.00 -11.69
C TYR A 34 6.02 -4.79 -12.55
N ASP A 35 5.32 -5.89 -12.80
CA ASP A 35 3.94 -5.87 -13.27
C ASP A 35 3.02 -5.77 -12.06
N TRP A 36 2.00 -4.93 -12.12
CA TRP A 36 1.11 -4.69 -11.01
C TRP A 36 -0.33 -5.08 -11.31
N VAL A 37 -0.92 -5.78 -10.37
CA VAL A 37 -2.36 -6.07 -10.33
C VAL A 37 -2.87 -5.62 -8.97
N GLN A 38 -4.02 -4.98 -8.90
CA GLN A 38 -4.61 -4.54 -7.64
C GLN A 38 -6.02 -5.10 -7.45
N VAL A 39 -6.31 -5.62 -6.24
CA VAL A 39 -7.66 -5.64 -5.69
C VAL A 39 -7.88 -4.29 -5.01
N GLY A 40 -8.61 -3.41 -5.68
CA GLY A 40 -8.87 -2.05 -5.25
C GLY A 40 -10.12 -1.99 -4.37
N GLY A 41 -9.92 -1.95 -3.03
CA GLY A 41 -11.01 -1.93 -2.06
C GLY A 41 -11.60 -0.54 -1.83
N ALA A 42 -12.90 -0.51 -1.51
CA ALA A 42 -13.58 0.65 -0.96
C ALA A 42 -14.83 0.19 -0.20
N VAL A 43 -15.33 1.02 0.72
CA VAL A 43 -16.57 0.71 1.47
C VAL A 43 -17.73 0.41 0.53
N LYS A 44 -17.87 1.21 -0.54
CA LYS A 44 -18.79 0.98 -1.66
C LYS A 44 -18.10 1.44 -2.94
N HIS A 45 -17.80 0.49 -3.83
CA HIS A 45 -17.06 0.82 -5.05
C HIS A 45 -18.02 1.01 -6.25
N PRO A 46 -17.99 2.17 -6.94
CA PRO A 46 -18.90 2.46 -8.06
C PRO A 46 -18.63 1.60 -9.30
N GLU A 47 -17.45 1.01 -9.40
CA GLU A 47 -17.01 0.20 -10.53
C GLU A 47 -16.78 -1.27 -10.15
N GLU A 48 -17.40 -1.74 -9.07
CA GLU A 48 -17.32 -3.13 -8.66
C GLU A 48 -17.62 -4.09 -9.82
N GLY A 49 -16.83 -5.14 -9.94
CA GLY A 49 -16.98 -6.17 -10.98
C GLY A 49 -16.41 -5.80 -12.35
N LYS A 50 -15.89 -4.58 -12.54
CA LYS A 50 -15.16 -4.22 -13.76
C LYS A 50 -13.70 -4.64 -13.67
N ILE A 51 -13.04 -4.73 -14.82
CA ILE A 51 -11.59 -4.84 -14.95
C ILE A 51 -11.10 -3.52 -15.55
N ILE A 52 -10.29 -2.79 -14.81
CA ILE A 52 -9.74 -1.52 -15.26
C ILE A 52 -8.29 -1.76 -15.68
N ASP A 53 -8.05 -1.79 -16.98
CA ASP A 53 -6.70 -1.90 -17.54
C ASP A 53 -6.12 -0.50 -17.74
N MET A 54 -5.08 -0.19 -16.98
CA MET A 54 -4.37 1.09 -17.02
C MET A 54 -3.04 1.01 -17.78
N SER A 55 -2.69 -0.15 -18.31
CA SER A 55 -1.36 -0.43 -18.89
C SER A 55 -0.96 0.54 -19.98
N GLU A 56 -1.86 0.81 -20.92
CA GLU A 56 -1.61 1.75 -22.02
C GLU A 56 -1.51 3.19 -21.51
N ALA A 57 -2.41 3.61 -20.63
CA ALA A 57 -2.42 4.96 -20.07
C ALA A 57 -1.11 5.27 -19.32
N VAL A 58 -0.66 4.37 -18.44
CA VAL A 58 0.60 4.59 -17.68
C VAL A 58 1.83 4.49 -18.57
N THR A 59 1.81 3.67 -19.63
CA THR A 59 2.88 3.63 -20.62
C THR A 59 3.02 4.98 -21.31
N ASN A 60 1.92 5.55 -21.76
CA ASN A 60 1.91 6.83 -22.48
C ASN A 60 2.25 8.02 -21.57
N GLU A 61 1.71 8.04 -20.34
CA GLU A 61 1.92 9.16 -19.42
C GLU A 61 3.32 9.17 -18.79
N LEU A 62 3.89 7.99 -18.51
CA LEU A 62 5.16 7.86 -17.77
C LEU A 62 6.34 7.46 -18.64
N GLY A 63 6.10 7.10 -19.89
CA GLY A 63 7.15 6.61 -20.79
C GLY A 63 7.76 5.27 -20.37
N VAL A 64 7.04 4.48 -19.58
CA VAL A 64 7.50 3.16 -19.12
C VAL A 64 7.09 2.11 -20.13
N GLU A 65 8.05 1.61 -20.90
CA GLU A 65 7.79 0.57 -21.89
C GLU A 65 7.27 -0.71 -21.24
N ASN A 66 6.25 -1.31 -21.87
CA ASN A 66 5.63 -2.55 -21.41
C ASN A 66 5.16 -2.50 -19.94
N ALA A 67 4.61 -1.36 -19.52
CA ALA A 67 3.96 -1.26 -18.22
C ALA A 67 2.73 -2.17 -18.17
N TYR A 68 2.54 -2.86 -17.06
CA TYR A 68 1.36 -3.66 -16.80
C TYR A 68 0.73 -3.21 -15.49
N LEU A 69 -0.50 -2.70 -15.58
CA LEU A 69 -1.28 -2.27 -14.42
C LEU A 69 -2.76 -2.56 -14.64
N LYS A 70 -3.31 -3.49 -13.85
CA LYS A 70 -4.75 -3.78 -13.83
C LYS A 70 -5.31 -3.61 -12.44
N ILE A 71 -6.51 -3.06 -12.37
CA ILE A 71 -7.24 -2.87 -11.13
C ILE A 71 -8.55 -3.67 -11.21
N TYR A 72 -8.84 -4.41 -10.16
CA TYR A 72 -10.08 -5.14 -9.92
C TYR A 72 -10.81 -4.47 -8.75
N PRO A 73 -11.73 -3.54 -9.03
CA PRO A 73 -12.48 -2.83 -8.00
C PRO A 73 -13.41 -3.75 -7.24
N VAL A 74 -13.40 -3.65 -5.91
CA VAL A 74 -14.25 -4.46 -5.02
C VAL A 74 -14.89 -3.61 -3.93
N THR A 75 -16.13 -3.94 -3.59
CA THR A 75 -16.80 -3.39 -2.40
C THR A 75 -16.40 -4.20 -1.17
N GLY A 76 -16.19 -3.55 -0.03
CA GLY A 76 -15.92 -4.21 1.25
C GLY A 76 -14.60 -4.99 1.31
N TYR A 77 -13.61 -4.62 0.46
CA TYR A 77 -12.27 -5.22 0.45
C TYR A 77 -12.19 -6.67 -0.07
N GLY A 78 -13.22 -7.13 -0.79
CA GLY A 78 -13.21 -8.43 -1.47
C GLY A 78 -13.45 -9.64 -0.57
N ASN A 79 -13.12 -10.82 -1.09
CA ASN A 79 -13.35 -12.11 -0.42
C ASN A 79 -12.40 -13.20 -0.97
N PRO A 80 -12.36 -14.39 -0.32
CA PRO A 80 -11.50 -15.51 -0.75
C PRO A 80 -11.71 -15.96 -2.19
N GLN A 81 -12.94 -15.96 -2.69
CA GLN A 81 -13.26 -16.41 -4.03
C GLN A 81 -12.65 -15.51 -5.11
N ILE A 82 -12.75 -14.20 -4.92
CA ILE A 82 -12.13 -13.21 -5.81
C ILE A 82 -10.62 -13.41 -5.83
N LEU A 83 -9.98 -13.59 -4.67
CA LEU A 83 -8.54 -13.79 -4.61
C LEU A 83 -8.09 -15.06 -5.34
N ARG A 84 -8.80 -16.20 -5.16
CA ARG A 84 -8.48 -17.45 -5.86
C ARG A 84 -8.58 -17.28 -7.38
N GLN A 85 -9.64 -16.63 -7.86
CA GLN A 85 -9.81 -16.35 -9.28
C GLN A 85 -8.67 -15.46 -9.82
N LEU A 86 -8.27 -14.44 -9.09
CA LEU A 86 -7.20 -13.54 -9.50
C LEU A 86 -5.83 -14.23 -9.49
N ILE A 87 -5.56 -15.08 -8.51
CA ILE A 87 -4.34 -15.90 -8.49
C ILE A 87 -4.27 -16.82 -9.72
N GLU A 88 -5.38 -17.42 -10.10
CA GLU A 88 -5.44 -18.31 -11.27
C GLU A 88 -5.25 -17.53 -12.60
N ILE A 89 -5.92 -16.40 -12.74
CA ILE A 89 -5.89 -15.59 -13.97
C ILE A 89 -4.58 -14.82 -14.10
N GLU A 90 -4.16 -14.11 -13.05
CA GLU A 90 -3.05 -13.18 -13.09
C GLU A 90 -1.71 -13.83 -12.75
N LYS A 91 -1.72 -14.92 -12.02
CA LYS A 91 -0.52 -15.69 -11.60
C LYS A 91 0.55 -14.80 -10.98
N PRO A 92 0.24 -14.09 -9.88
CA PRO A 92 1.19 -13.20 -9.24
C PRO A 92 2.35 -13.97 -8.61
N ASP A 93 3.54 -13.37 -8.60
CA ASP A 93 4.72 -13.91 -7.93
C ASP A 93 4.75 -13.58 -6.43
N ALA A 94 4.02 -12.55 -5.99
CA ALA A 94 3.89 -12.14 -4.60
C ALA A 94 2.60 -11.36 -4.36
N ILE A 95 2.13 -11.37 -3.12
CA ILE A 95 1.04 -10.52 -2.65
C ILE A 95 1.63 -9.44 -1.74
N LEU A 96 1.24 -8.19 -1.98
CA LEU A 96 1.51 -7.07 -1.10
C LEU A 96 0.19 -6.58 -0.50
N HIS A 97 0.02 -6.73 0.80
CA HIS A 97 -1.10 -6.16 1.53
C HIS A 97 -0.71 -4.81 2.14
N PHE A 98 -1.49 -3.78 1.88
CA PHE A 98 -1.26 -2.44 2.39
C PHE A 98 -2.58 -1.77 2.74
N THR A 99 -3.05 -1.98 3.95
CA THR A 99 -4.12 -1.26 4.66
C THR A 99 -4.32 -1.90 6.04
N ASP A 100 -5.39 -1.57 6.76
CA ASP A 100 -5.71 -2.17 8.05
C ASP A 100 -6.03 -3.67 7.89
N PRO A 101 -5.32 -4.57 8.55
CA PRO A 101 -5.49 -6.01 8.36
C PRO A 101 -6.85 -6.53 8.83
N ARG A 102 -7.56 -5.77 9.67
CA ARG A 102 -8.89 -6.13 10.17
C ARG A 102 -9.95 -6.15 9.06
N PHE A 103 -9.76 -5.39 8.00
CA PHE A 103 -10.64 -5.44 6.83
C PHE A 103 -10.33 -6.63 5.91
N TRP A 104 -9.19 -7.27 6.10
CA TRP A 104 -8.69 -8.37 5.27
C TRP A 104 -8.51 -9.66 6.07
N ILE A 105 -9.29 -9.89 7.13
CA ILE A 105 -9.21 -11.08 7.98
C ILE A 105 -9.24 -12.35 7.16
N TRP A 106 -10.09 -12.41 6.14
CA TRP A 106 -10.22 -13.54 5.25
C TRP A 106 -8.91 -13.89 4.51
N LEU A 107 -8.05 -12.92 4.17
CA LEU A 107 -6.75 -13.16 3.58
C LEU A 107 -5.86 -13.98 4.52
N TYR A 108 -5.81 -13.56 5.78
CA TYR A 108 -4.97 -14.21 6.79
C TYR A 108 -5.54 -15.55 7.26
N GLN A 109 -6.85 -15.77 7.14
CA GLN A 109 -7.47 -17.07 7.41
C GLN A 109 -7.12 -18.11 6.33
N MET A 110 -6.80 -17.69 5.11
CA MET A 110 -6.39 -18.58 4.02
C MET A 110 -4.88 -18.55 3.73
N GLU A 111 -4.07 -18.00 4.62
CA GLU A 111 -2.62 -17.86 4.43
C GLU A 111 -1.92 -19.18 4.14
N HIS A 112 -2.34 -20.28 4.78
CA HIS A 112 -1.76 -21.62 4.55
C HIS A 112 -1.95 -22.11 3.11
N GLU A 113 -3.07 -21.74 2.47
CA GLU A 113 -3.34 -22.07 1.07
C GLU A 113 -2.41 -21.27 0.15
N ILE A 114 -2.27 -19.96 0.43
CA ILE A 114 -1.57 -19.02 -0.43
C ILE A 114 -0.05 -19.20 -0.33
N ARG A 115 0.47 -19.20 0.89
CA ARG A 115 1.91 -19.18 1.18
C ARG A 115 2.67 -20.43 0.77
N GLN A 116 1.97 -21.49 0.36
CA GLN A 116 2.62 -22.65 -0.27
C GLN A 116 3.33 -22.29 -1.58
N ASN A 117 2.83 -21.27 -2.30
CA ASN A 117 3.35 -20.91 -3.61
C ASN A 117 3.61 -19.41 -3.79
N ILE A 118 2.94 -18.55 -3.03
CA ILE A 118 2.96 -17.10 -3.21
C ILE A 118 3.22 -16.45 -1.84
N PRO A 119 4.35 -15.77 -1.65
CA PRO A 119 4.63 -15.06 -0.40
C PRO A 119 3.67 -13.90 -0.19
N ILE A 120 3.28 -13.70 1.07
CA ILE A 120 2.49 -12.56 1.52
C ILE A 120 3.41 -11.56 2.22
N MET A 121 3.48 -10.36 1.70
CA MET A 121 4.15 -9.21 2.32
C MET A 121 3.10 -8.27 2.89
N TYR A 122 3.29 -7.84 4.12
CA TYR A 122 2.40 -6.86 4.74
C TYR A 122 3.16 -5.56 5.00
N TYR A 123 2.66 -4.46 4.42
CA TYR A 123 3.18 -3.13 4.69
C TYR A 123 2.41 -2.52 5.86
N ASN A 124 3.00 -2.63 7.06
CA ASN A 124 2.39 -2.28 8.32
C ASN A 124 2.47 -0.77 8.56
N ILE A 125 1.30 -0.17 8.84
CA ILE A 125 1.10 1.25 9.09
C ILE A 125 0.81 1.58 10.55
N TRP A 126 0.98 0.62 11.46
CA TRP A 126 0.68 0.84 12.88
C TRP A 126 1.59 1.91 13.49
N ASP A 127 0.99 2.94 14.05
CA ASP A 127 1.65 4.17 14.52
C ASP A 127 1.37 4.50 16.00
N ASP A 128 0.71 3.60 16.72
CA ASP A 128 0.32 3.82 18.12
C ASP A 128 1.05 2.88 19.10
N ILE A 129 0.95 3.18 20.39
CA ILE A 129 1.41 2.39 21.53
C ILE A 129 0.25 2.16 22.49
N PRO A 130 0.22 1.03 23.23
CA PRO A 130 1.23 -0.04 23.30
C PRO A 130 1.30 -0.92 22.05
N ASP A 131 2.30 -1.83 22.01
CA ASP A 131 2.45 -2.79 20.93
C ASP A 131 1.13 -3.56 20.69
N PRO A 132 0.63 -3.63 19.45
CA PRO A 132 -0.68 -4.20 19.14
C PRO A 132 -0.63 -5.73 19.13
N LEU A 133 -0.56 -6.35 20.29
CA LEU A 133 -0.45 -7.81 20.43
C LEU A 133 -1.61 -8.57 19.76
N TYR A 134 -2.76 -7.94 19.65
CA TYR A 134 -3.92 -8.49 18.93
C TYR A 134 -3.70 -8.61 17.41
N ASN A 135 -2.73 -7.89 16.85
CA ASN A 135 -2.34 -7.99 15.44
C ASN A 135 -1.30 -9.10 15.19
N THR A 136 -0.82 -9.79 16.24
CA THR A 136 0.25 -10.81 16.14
C THR A 136 -0.04 -11.86 15.08
N ASN A 137 -1.30 -12.32 14.98
CA ASN A 137 -1.65 -13.33 13.99
C ASN A 137 -1.46 -12.84 12.55
N TYR A 138 -1.82 -11.59 12.24
CA TYR A 138 -1.58 -11.01 10.90
C TYR A 138 -0.09 -10.93 10.59
N TYR A 139 0.72 -10.53 11.57
CA TYR A 139 2.17 -10.43 11.40
C TYR A 139 2.80 -11.81 11.15
N ARG A 140 2.38 -12.84 11.89
CA ARG A 140 2.86 -14.21 11.73
C ARG A 140 2.41 -14.87 10.42
N SER A 141 1.27 -14.46 9.90
CA SER A 141 0.71 -14.94 8.63
C SER A 141 1.33 -14.25 7.41
N SER A 142 2.35 -13.43 7.62
CA SER A 142 3.09 -12.74 6.55
C SER A 142 4.52 -13.26 6.47
N ASP A 143 5.06 -13.37 5.27
CA ASP A 143 6.46 -13.78 5.04
C ASP A 143 7.43 -12.63 5.28
N MET A 144 6.97 -11.39 5.04
CA MET A 144 7.74 -10.18 5.31
C MET A 144 6.83 -9.06 5.82
N LEU A 145 7.29 -8.35 6.85
CA LEU A 145 6.70 -7.11 7.32
C LEU A 145 7.55 -5.92 6.87
N MET A 146 6.96 -5.01 6.11
CA MET A 146 7.53 -3.70 5.82
C MET A 146 6.92 -2.67 6.75
N SER A 147 7.70 -1.74 7.23
CA SER A 147 7.29 -0.78 8.26
C SER A 147 7.45 0.65 7.78
N ILE A 148 6.39 1.45 7.89
CA ILE A 148 6.38 2.86 7.44
C ILE A 148 7.27 3.77 8.28
N SER A 149 7.51 3.40 9.54
CA SER A 149 8.29 4.20 10.49
C SER A 149 9.25 3.34 11.30
N LYS A 150 10.23 3.99 11.93
CA LYS A 150 11.13 3.31 12.88
C LYS A 150 10.37 2.77 14.10
N GLN A 151 9.30 3.44 14.52
CA GLN A 151 8.42 2.97 15.58
C GLN A 151 7.74 1.67 15.17
N THR A 152 7.08 1.63 14.01
CA THR A 152 6.44 0.42 13.48
C THR A 152 7.45 -0.71 13.28
N TYR A 153 8.65 -0.41 12.81
CA TYR A 153 9.73 -1.39 12.68
C TYR A 153 10.13 -1.99 14.03
N GLY A 154 10.28 -1.14 15.06
CA GLY A 154 10.57 -1.59 16.42
C GLY A 154 9.44 -2.47 16.99
N ILE A 155 8.19 -2.12 16.76
CA ILE A 155 7.01 -2.89 17.15
C ILE A 155 7.03 -4.27 16.49
N ASN A 156 7.22 -4.33 15.17
CA ASN A 156 7.26 -5.59 14.43
C ASN A 156 8.36 -6.50 14.97
N LYS A 157 9.55 -5.97 15.21
CA LYS A 157 10.67 -6.75 15.77
C LYS A 157 10.35 -7.27 17.18
N ARG A 158 9.81 -6.44 18.07
CA ARG A 158 9.47 -6.87 19.43
C ARG A 158 8.41 -7.96 19.47
N ILE A 159 7.40 -7.86 18.60
CA ILE A 159 6.33 -8.87 18.53
C ILE A 159 6.89 -10.17 17.95
N LEU A 160 7.57 -10.10 16.80
CA LEU A 160 8.01 -11.28 16.07
C LEU A 160 9.20 -11.99 16.68
N SER A 161 10.06 -11.31 17.43
CA SER A 161 11.21 -11.93 18.10
C SER A 161 10.85 -13.12 19.01
N LYS A 162 9.62 -13.10 19.53
CA LYS A 162 9.09 -14.19 20.39
C LYS A 162 8.74 -15.46 19.59
N TYR A 163 8.75 -15.40 18.25
CA TYR A 163 8.30 -16.48 17.37
C TYR A 163 9.39 -16.98 16.40
N GLY A 164 10.65 -16.62 16.65
CA GLY A 164 11.77 -17.12 15.84
C GLY A 164 11.89 -16.53 14.45
N TYR A 165 11.41 -15.29 14.23
CA TYR A 165 11.52 -14.60 12.95
C TYR A 165 12.94 -14.09 12.69
N GLU A 166 13.38 -14.23 11.45
CA GLU A 166 14.67 -13.78 10.97
C GLU A 166 14.69 -12.27 10.67
N ASP A 167 15.83 -11.61 10.80
CA ASP A 167 15.97 -10.16 10.57
C ASP A 167 15.58 -9.70 9.16
N TRP A 168 15.69 -10.56 8.16
CA TRP A 168 15.29 -10.24 6.80
C TRP A 168 13.78 -10.13 6.62
N GLN A 169 12.97 -10.75 7.50
CA GLN A 169 11.51 -10.77 7.45
C GLN A 169 10.89 -9.46 7.95
N THR A 170 11.67 -8.57 8.52
CA THR A 170 11.22 -7.23 8.92
C THR A 170 12.09 -6.17 8.28
N LYS A 171 11.47 -5.21 7.57
CA LYS A 171 12.19 -4.12 6.89
C LYS A 171 11.59 -2.77 7.21
N TYR A 172 12.47 -1.79 7.39
CA TYR A 172 12.07 -0.40 7.47
C TYR A 172 11.98 0.17 6.04
N VAL A 173 10.77 0.55 5.63
CA VAL A 173 10.46 1.10 4.31
C VAL A 173 9.59 2.35 4.54
N PRO A 174 10.20 3.52 4.74
CA PRO A 174 9.44 4.73 5.01
C PRO A 174 8.59 5.14 3.81
N HIS A 175 7.51 5.87 4.08
CA HIS A 175 6.78 6.57 3.04
C HIS A 175 7.66 7.62 2.38
N GLY A 176 7.55 7.73 1.07
CA GLY A 176 8.11 8.82 0.29
C GLY A 176 7.06 9.87 -0.05
N ILE A 177 7.52 11.04 -0.44
CA ILE A 177 6.69 12.12 -0.99
C ILE A 177 7.29 12.48 -2.34
N THR A 178 6.47 12.55 -3.40
CA THR A 178 6.98 12.99 -4.70
C THR A 178 7.25 14.48 -4.71
N ASP A 179 8.32 14.91 -5.39
CA ASP A 179 8.68 16.33 -5.53
C ASP A 179 7.53 17.18 -6.08
N LYS A 180 6.66 16.59 -6.91
CA LYS A 180 5.47 17.27 -7.46
C LYS A 180 4.43 17.67 -6.41
N ARG A 181 4.50 17.09 -5.21
CA ARG A 181 3.60 17.40 -4.08
C ARG A 181 4.23 18.32 -3.04
N ILE A 182 5.52 18.61 -3.17
CA ILE A 182 6.21 19.54 -2.30
C ILE A 182 5.93 20.94 -2.84
N PHE A 183 5.04 21.65 -2.17
CA PHE A 183 4.89 23.08 -2.40
C PHE A 183 6.06 23.79 -1.73
N LYS A 184 7.04 24.20 -2.52
CA LYS A 184 8.06 25.12 -2.02
C LYS A 184 7.39 26.45 -1.80
N ILE A 185 7.37 26.92 -0.56
CA ILE A 185 7.10 28.32 -0.26
C ILE A 185 8.39 29.07 -0.66
N GLU A 186 8.44 29.51 -1.92
CA GLU A 186 9.63 30.22 -2.44
C GLU A 186 9.69 31.67 -1.97
N ASP A 187 8.55 32.24 -1.56
CA ASP A 187 8.47 33.62 -1.10
C ASP A 187 7.51 33.78 0.07
N THR A 188 8.07 34.11 1.25
CA THR A 188 7.31 34.54 2.44
C THR A 188 6.75 35.98 2.29
N GLY A 189 7.03 36.62 1.16
CA GLY A 189 6.53 37.94 0.77
C GLY A 189 5.17 37.90 0.05
N ASP A 190 4.61 36.74 -0.27
CA ASP A 190 3.31 36.64 -0.92
C ASP A 190 2.22 37.34 -0.10
N THR A 191 1.59 38.35 -0.72
CA THR A 191 0.53 39.16 -0.11
C THR A 191 -0.60 38.28 0.41
N LYS A 192 -0.97 37.25 -0.31
CA LYS A 192 -2.05 36.31 0.09
C LYS A 192 -1.66 35.49 1.33
N PHE A 193 -0.39 35.12 1.46
CA PHE A 193 0.09 34.44 2.66
C PHE A 193 0.07 35.37 3.88
N LYS A 194 0.47 36.62 3.73
CA LYS A 194 0.39 37.61 4.79
C LYS A 194 -1.05 37.90 5.21
N GLU A 195 -1.96 38.04 4.24
CA GLU A 195 -3.39 38.18 4.51
C GLU A 195 -3.95 36.98 5.28
N PHE A 196 -3.53 35.76 4.90
CA PHE A 196 -3.89 34.53 5.60
C PHE A 196 -3.34 34.50 7.02
N GLU A 197 -2.06 34.84 7.24
CA GLU A 197 -1.45 34.91 8.57
C GLU A 197 -2.21 35.92 9.47
N GLN A 198 -2.51 37.09 8.95
CA GLN A 198 -3.26 38.13 9.69
C GLN A 198 -4.69 37.70 10.01
N LYS A 199 -5.38 37.13 9.03
CA LYS A 199 -6.77 36.63 9.16
C LYS A 199 -6.93 35.58 10.27
N PHE A 200 -5.91 34.73 10.47
CA PHE A 200 -5.93 33.64 11.45
C PHE A 200 -5.05 33.92 12.67
N GLY A 201 -4.43 35.09 12.75
CA GLY A 201 -3.58 35.49 13.88
C GLY A 201 -2.32 34.65 14.06
N LEU A 202 -1.80 34.05 12.96
CA LEU A 202 -0.65 33.14 12.97
C LEU A 202 0.67 33.86 13.13
N ASP A 203 0.72 35.15 12.84
CA ASP A 203 1.88 36.05 13.05
C ASP A 203 2.35 36.10 14.50
N LYS A 204 1.49 35.76 15.47
CA LYS A 204 1.79 35.69 16.92
C LYS A 204 2.55 34.44 17.35
N TYR A 205 2.69 33.44 16.47
CA TYR A 205 3.29 32.13 16.78
C TYR A 205 4.65 31.91 16.11
N LYS A 206 5.37 32.99 15.81
CA LYS A 206 6.75 32.94 15.28
C LYS A 206 7.77 32.73 16.36
#